data_d47b433235c1d3b586cc81fc4a075a34
#
_entry.id   d47b433235c1d3b586cc81fc4a075a34
#
_cell.length_a   1.000
_cell.length_b   1.000
_cell.length_c   1.000
_cell.angle_alpha   90.00
_cell.angle_beta   90.00
_cell.angle_gamma   90.00
#
_symmetry.space_group_name_H-M   'P 1'
#
loop_
_entity.id
_entity.type
_entity.pdbx_description
1 polymer ?
#
loop_
_entity_poly.entity_id
_entity_poly.type
_entity_poly.pdbx_seq_one_letter_code
_entity_poly.pdbx_strand_id
1 'polypeptide(L)'
;LKPGVTLPRTQVYKLAPRAQNLLDTTFDKLHDEGKMSWATTGCHSLARLHCQGYTTPKTIRTAACTKRGEPHQAHTFTGGSAHRKAIVIACEMIETTVSTSVLAFITAIDFLTGEVLINSYVAPTAPVTNWLTPVTGITPEAMDAAIVDGKAFLSNDAARRALDKFLDKDTVVIGHAIQHDLRALNLLHGRIVDTSVVTAEAVFSNFSSKTTLPRIWGLKTLAKDLLGIDIQPGLAHNPLEDAVATREVLIWCLRGPECLKAWAEKARSSYERVRLQRGENKKGTKNVEKKAGGETVPS
;
A
#
# COMPACT_ATOMS: atom_id res chain seq x y z
N LEU A 1 -20.86 4.58 -28.25
CA LEU A 1 -20.95 4.92 -26.83
C LEU A 1 -22.41 5.00 -26.42
N LYS A 2 -22.95 4.02 -25.70
CA LYS A 2 -24.27 4.13 -25.10
C LYS A 2 -24.18 5.08 -23.90
N PRO A 3 -25.02 6.13 -23.82
CA PRO A 3 -25.11 6.95 -22.62
C PRO A 3 -25.87 6.18 -21.55
N GLY A 4 -25.31 6.04 -20.36
CA GLY A 4 -26.06 5.50 -19.23
C GLY A 4 -25.30 4.61 -18.23
N VAL A 5 -23.97 4.70 -18.14
CA VAL A 5 -23.29 4.15 -16.96
C VAL A 5 -23.24 5.25 -15.90
N THR A 6 -24.31 5.34 -15.12
CA THR A 6 -24.33 6.11 -13.88
C THR A 6 -23.38 5.41 -12.92
N LEU A 7 -22.30 6.07 -12.55
CA LEU A 7 -21.46 5.61 -11.42
C LEU A 7 -22.37 5.46 -10.20
N PRO A 8 -22.21 4.40 -9.39
CA PRO A 8 -23.01 4.26 -8.18
C PRO A 8 -22.81 5.52 -7.34
N ARG A 9 -23.92 6.14 -6.95
CA ARG A 9 -23.96 7.27 -6.01
C ARG A 9 -23.16 6.85 -4.79
N THR A 10 -22.36 7.75 -4.27
CA THR A 10 -21.57 7.65 -3.05
C THR A 10 -22.34 6.85 -1.99
N GLN A 11 -22.06 5.56 -1.87
CA GLN A 11 -22.56 4.79 -0.75
C GLN A 11 -21.84 5.34 0.48
N VAL A 12 -22.59 5.81 1.45
CA VAL A 12 -22.07 6.16 2.78
C VAL A 12 -21.63 4.84 3.42
N TYR A 13 -20.36 4.50 3.26
CA TYR A 13 -19.78 3.34 3.92
C TYR A 13 -19.73 3.61 5.42
N LYS A 14 -20.41 2.80 6.21
CA LYS A 14 -20.25 2.83 7.67
C LYS A 14 -18.87 2.27 7.98
N LEU A 15 -17.92 3.16 8.16
CA LEU A 15 -16.64 2.83 8.78
C LEU A 15 -16.89 2.31 10.20
N ALA A 16 -16.01 1.45 10.71
CA ALA A 16 -16.03 1.12 12.11
C ALA A 16 -16.01 2.42 12.94
N PRO A 17 -16.75 2.54 14.05
CA PRO A 17 -16.91 3.81 14.77
C PRO A 17 -15.60 4.51 15.12
N ARG A 18 -14.52 3.76 15.34
CA ARG A 18 -13.19 4.31 15.60
C ARG A 18 -12.53 4.93 14.36
N ALA A 19 -12.71 4.34 13.17
CA ALA A 19 -12.19 4.91 11.92
C ALA A 19 -12.98 6.18 11.54
N GLN A 20 -14.29 6.22 11.81
CA GLN A 20 -15.12 7.42 11.64
C GLN A 20 -14.65 8.54 12.56
N ASN A 21 -14.43 8.27 13.86
CA ASN A 21 -13.92 9.25 14.81
C ASN A 21 -12.53 9.80 14.41
N LEU A 22 -11.66 8.99 13.80
CA LEU A 22 -10.36 9.45 13.27
C LEU A 22 -10.55 10.43 12.12
N LEU A 23 -11.46 10.13 11.20
CA LEU A 23 -11.78 11.04 10.09
C LEU A 23 -12.36 12.37 10.64
N ASP A 24 -13.31 12.30 11.56
CA ASP A 24 -14.02 13.47 12.10
C ASP A 24 -13.08 14.40 12.92
N THR A 25 -12.14 13.84 13.68
CA THR A 25 -11.16 14.64 14.44
C THR A 25 -10.06 15.24 13.59
N THR A 26 -9.87 14.75 12.38
CA THR A 26 -8.77 15.17 11.49
C THR A 26 -9.18 16.30 10.54
N PHE A 27 -10.47 16.40 10.22
CA PHE A 27 -11.03 17.35 9.26
C PHE A 27 -10.67 18.81 9.56
N ASP A 28 -10.78 19.24 10.81
CA ASP A 28 -10.56 20.64 11.21
C ASP A 28 -9.08 21.07 11.21
N LYS A 29 -8.14 20.16 11.03
CA LYS A 29 -6.72 20.43 11.24
C LYS A 29 -5.84 20.32 9.99
N LEU A 30 -6.40 19.89 8.84
CA LEU A 30 -5.65 19.70 7.58
C LEU A 30 -5.62 20.94 6.66
N HIS A 31 -6.34 21.99 6.99
CA HIS A 31 -6.42 23.25 6.20
C HIS A 31 -5.12 24.06 6.17
N ASP A 32 -4.02 23.52 6.66
CA ASP A 32 -2.74 24.21 6.70
C ASP A 32 -1.93 23.92 5.41
N GLU A 33 -1.72 24.96 4.59
CA GLU A 33 -0.97 24.90 3.32
C GLU A 33 0.43 24.29 3.47
N GLY A 34 1.04 24.37 4.67
CA GLY A 34 2.33 23.78 4.99
C GLY A 34 2.37 22.26 4.85
N LYS A 35 1.25 21.56 5.06
CA LYS A 35 1.20 20.08 5.00
C LYS A 35 1.15 19.54 3.57
N MET A 36 0.53 20.31 2.65
CA MET A 36 0.60 19.96 1.22
C MET A 36 1.99 20.17 0.64
N SER A 37 2.70 21.20 1.08
CA SER A 37 4.10 21.43 0.69
C SER A 37 4.95 20.20 1.02
N TRP A 38 4.76 19.60 2.21
CA TRP A 38 5.50 18.40 2.58
C TRP A 38 5.10 17.16 1.74
N ALA A 39 3.82 16.90 1.52
CA ALA A 39 3.38 15.76 0.70
C ALA A 39 3.94 15.86 -0.74
N THR A 40 4.11 17.07 -1.26
CA THR A 40 4.72 17.29 -2.58
C THR A 40 6.24 17.22 -2.58
N THR A 41 6.90 17.65 -1.51
CA THR A 41 8.37 17.59 -1.35
C THR A 41 8.84 16.27 -0.74
N GLY A 42 7.99 15.58 0.01
CA GLY A 42 8.25 14.30 0.68
C GLY A 42 8.07 13.06 -0.19
N CYS A 43 7.80 13.19 -1.50
CA CYS A 43 7.79 12.05 -2.41
C CYS A 43 9.14 11.34 -2.40
N HIS A 44 9.12 10.02 -2.38
CA HIS A 44 10.35 9.24 -2.42
C HIS A 44 11.14 9.47 -3.71
N SER A 45 12.47 9.52 -3.59
CA SER A 45 13.33 9.58 -4.78
C SER A 45 13.17 8.32 -5.64
N LEU A 46 13.35 8.45 -6.96
CA LEU A 46 13.31 7.30 -7.86
C LEU A 46 14.35 6.22 -7.48
N ALA A 47 15.48 6.61 -6.90
CA ALA A 47 16.50 5.68 -6.41
C ALA A 47 15.95 4.85 -5.23
N ARG A 48 15.27 5.49 -4.26
CA ARG A 48 14.64 4.81 -3.13
C ARG A 48 13.53 3.87 -3.62
N LEU A 49 12.65 4.35 -4.48
CA LEU A 49 11.57 3.54 -5.05
C LEU A 49 12.11 2.30 -5.76
N HIS A 50 13.14 2.46 -6.59
CA HIS A 50 13.78 1.34 -7.28
C HIS A 50 14.32 0.29 -6.29
N CYS A 51 15.03 0.73 -5.23
CA CYS A 51 15.55 -0.17 -4.20
C CYS A 51 14.47 -0.87 -3.38
N GLN A 52 13.26 -0.34 -3.32
CA GLN A 52 12.11 -0.96 -2.67
C GLN A 52 11.22 -1.77 -3.64
N GLY A 53 11.71 -2.06 -4.84
CA GLY A 53 11.02 -2.95 -5.79
C GLY A 53 9.92 -2.28 -6.62
N TYR A 54 9.89 -0.96 -6.67
CA TYR A 54 8.97 -0.24 -7.54
C TYR A 54 9.41 -0.32 -9.00
N THR A 55 8.44 -0.50 -9.89
CA THR A 55 8.68 -0.34 -11.33
C THR A 55 8.86 1.14 -11.63
N THR A 56 10.00 1.50 -12.21
CA THR A 56 10.34 2.87 -12.57
C THR A 56 10.55 2.97 -14.09
N PRO A 57 10.45 4.17 -14.69
CA PRO A 57 10.73 4.35 -16.12
C PRO A 57 12.09 3.81 -16.58
N LYS A 58 13.08 3.74 -15.67
CA LYS A 58 14.38 3.14 -15.95
C LYS A 58 14.32 1.61 -16.03
N THR A 59 13.52 0.96 -15.18
CA THR A 59 13.39 -0.51 -15.18
C THR A 59 12.64 -1.03 -16.39
N ILE A 60 11.72 -0.23 -16.96
CA ILE A 60 11.00 -0.61 -18.19
C ILE A 60 11.94 -0.69 -19.39
N ARG A 61 12.92 0.18 -19.47
CA ARG A 61 13.89 0.20 -20.59
C ARG A 61 14.84 -1.01 -20.57
N THR A 62 15.00 -1.69 -19.42
CA THR A 62 15.88 -2.84 -19.24
C THR A 62 15.17 -4.18 -19.16
N ALA A 63 13.86 -4.17 -18.82
CA ALA A 63 13.03 -5.38 -18.82
C ALA A 63 12.42 -5.55 -20.22
N ALA A 64 12.81 -6.60 -20.93
CA ALA A 64 12.08 -7.02 -22.12
C ALA A 64 10.60 -7.14 -21.76
N CYS A 65 9.76 -6.48 -22.56
CA CYS A 65 8.32 -6.35 -22.43
C CYS A 65 7.67 -7.56 -21.74
N THR A 66 7.19 -7.36 -20.53
CA THR A 66 6.51 -8.42 -19.79
C THR A 66 5.15 -8.69 -20.45
N LYS A 67 4.67 -9.94 -20.36
CA LYS A 67 3.41 -10.44 -20.94
C LYS A 67 2.12 -9.67 -20.54
N ARG A 68 2.22 -8.59 -19.76
CA ARG A 68 1.11 -7.79 -19.23
C ARG A 68 0.76 -6.51 -20.02
N GLY A 69 1.38 -6.29 -21.18
CA GLY A 69 1.23 -5.04 -21.93
C GLY A 69 2.10 -3.89 -21.36
N GLU A 70 2.14 -2.78 -22.10
CA GLU A 70 2.88 -1.60 -21.63
C GLU A 70 2.21 -1.01 -20.38
N PRO A 71 3.00 -0.64 -19.35
CA PRO A 71 2.47 0.00 -18.16
C PRO A 71 1.81 1.34 -18.52
N HIS A 72 0.62 1.55 -17.98
CA HIS A 72 -0.09 2.80 -18.12
C HIS A 72 0.59 3.91 -17.30
N GLN A 73 0.95 5.00 -17.94
CA GLN A 73 1.47 6.19 -17.29
C GLN A 73 0.34 7.21 -17.11
N ALA A 74 0.21 7.77 -15.89
CA ALA A 74 -0.75 8.84 -15.68
C ALA A 74 -0.43 10.03 -16.58
N HIS A 75 -1.41 10.46 -17.36
CA HIS A 75 -1.27 11.54 -18.32
C HIS A 75 -1.73 12.89 -17.77
N THR A 76 -1.26 13.98 -18.37
CA THR A 76 -1.83 15.30 -18.13
C THR A 76 -3.19 15.36 -18.84
N PHE A 77 -4.26 15.35 -18.08
CA PHE A 77 -5.61 15.52 -18.67
C PHE A 77 -5.94 17.02 -18.74
N THR A 78 -6.32 17.49 -19.91
CA THR A 78 -6.57 18.93 -20.17
C THR A 78 -8.04 19.33 -19.97
N GLY A 79 -8.83 18.55 -19.27
CA GLY A 79 -10.26 18.83 -19.14
C GLY A 79 -10.91 18.28 -17.87
N GLY A 80 -11.25 19.17 -16.95
CA GLY A 80 -12.15 18.92 -15.83
C GLY A 80 -11.49 18.87 -14.44
N SER A 81 -12.06 19.62 -13.50
CA SER A 81 -11.55 19.85 -12.14
C SER A 81 -11.71 18.70 -11.15
N ALA A 82 -11.72 17.43 -11.58
CA ALA A 82 -11.90 16.28 -10.69
C ALA A 82 -10.59 15.75 -10.09
N HIS A 83 -9.43 16.18 -10.61
CA HIS A 83 -8.14 15.68 -10.14
C HIS A 83 -7.88 16.11 -8.69
N ARG A 84 -7.37 15.16 -7.91
CA ARG A 84 -7.03 15.39 -6.51
C ARG A 84 -5.55 15.74 -6.39
N LYS A 85 -5.21 16.54 -5.38
CA LYS A 85 -3.81 16.87 -5.09
C LYS A 85 -3.04 15.66 -4.56
N ALA A 86 -3.72 14.82 -3.78
CA ALA A 86 -3.18 13.57 -3.25
C ALA A 86 -4.30 12.55 -3.02
N ILE A 87 -4.03 11.29 -3.35
CA ILE A 87 -4.95 10.17 -3.14
C ILE A 87 -4.25 9.04 -2.40
N VAL A 88 -5.01 8.32 -1.58
CA VAL A 88 -4.54 7.09 -0.93
C VAL A 88 -5.18 5.92 -1.63
N ILE A 89 -4.39 4.90 -1.97
CA ILE A 89 -4.86 3.69 -2.66
C ILE A 89 -4.54 2.48 -1.79
N ALA A 90 -5.49 1.54 -1.72
CA ALA A 90 -5.31 0.20 -1.21
C ALA A 90 -6.06 -0.79 -2.09
N CYS A 91 -5.48 -1.95 -2.35
CA CYS A 91 -6.03 -2.97 -3.24
C CYS A 91 -6.00 -4.35 -2.59
N GLU A 92 -6.93 -5.22 -3.02
CA GLU A 92 -6.83 -6.66 -2.78
C GLU A 92 -6.56 -7.39 -4.08
N MET A 93 -5.74 -8.43 -3.99
CA MET A 93 -5.33 -9.24 -5.11
C MET A 93 -5.64 -10.71 -4.89
N ILE A 94 -6.00 -11.39 -5.98
CA ILE A 94 -6.28 -12.82 -6.06
C ILE A 94 -5.36 -13.50 -7.06
N GLU A 95 -5.37 -14.83 -7.08
CA GLU A 95 -4.61 -15.63 -8.04
C GLU A 95 -5.51 -16.12 -9.16
N THR A 96 -5.00 -16.10 -10.37
CA THR A 96 -5.67 -16.61 -11.57
C THR A 96 -4.73 -17.53 -12.35
N THR A 97 -5.24 -18.19 -13.37
CA THR A 97 -4.44 -19.03 -14.27
C THR A 97 -3.30 -18.28 -14.99
N VAL A 98 -3.37 -16.95 -15.05
CA VAL A 98 -2.38 -16.13 -15.76
C VAL A 98 -1.47 -15.33 -14.83
N SER A 99 -1.82 -15.18 -13.56
CA SER A 99 -1.02 -14.41 -12.59
C SER A 99 -1.41 -14.69 -11.15
N THR A 100 -0.42 -14.66 -10.25
CA THR A 100 -0.59 -14.79 -8.80
C THR A 100 -0.91 -13.46 -8.10
N SER A 101 -1.13 -12.38 -8.84
CA SER A 101 -1.46 -11.06 -8.29
C SER A 101 -2.31 -10.30 -9.31
N VAL A 102 -3.62 -10.55 -9.27
CA VAL A 102 -4.63 -9.90 -10.12
C VAL A 102 -5.54 -9.07 -9.23
N LEU A 103 -5.75 -7.81 -9.63
CA LEU A 103 -6.61 -6.89 -8.91
C LEU A 103 -8.03 -7.46 -8.80
N ALA A 104 -8.58 -7.50 -7.57
CA ALA A 104 -9.93 -7.97 -7.27
C ALA A 104 -10.76 -6.95 -6.48
N PHE A 105 -10.10 -6.01 -5.83
CA PHE A 105 -10.77 -4.88 -5.17
C PHE A 105 -9.86 -3.65 -5.20
N ILE A 106 -10.44 -2.47 -5.35
CA ILE A 106 -9.73 -1.19 -5.28
C ILE A 106 -10.47 -0.22 -4.38
N THR A 107 -9.72 0.42 -3.51
CA THR A 107 -10.15 1.61 -2.76
C THR A 107 -9.22 2.77 -3.10
N ALA A 108 -9.81 3.94 -3.35
CA ALA A 108 -9.10 5.20 -3.43
C ALA A 108 -9.85 6.26 -2.63
N ILE A 109 -9.14 6.99 -1.77
CA ILE A 109 -9.68 8.09 -0.98
C ILE A 109 -8.88 9.37 -1.23
N ASP A 110 -9.55 10.51 -1.16
CA ASP A 110 -8.87 11.81 -1.15
C ASP A 110 -8.08 11.97 0.14
N PHE A 111 -6.78 12.23 0.04
CA PHE A 111 -5.92 12.35 1.22
C PHE A 111 -6.31 13.54 2.10
N LEU A 112 -6.71 14.66 1.51
CA LEU A 112 -7.01 15.88 2.25
C LEU A 112 -8.37 15.80 2.95
N THR A 113 -9.39 15.34 2.23
CA THR A 113 -10.78 15.35 2.71
C THR A 113 -11.21 14.05 3.35
N GLY A 114 -10.55 12.92 3.03
CA GLY A 114 -11.01 11.59 3.41
C GLY A 114 -12.19 11.07 2.57
N GLU A 115 -12.60 11.82 1.55
CA GLU A 115 -13.69 11.41 0.66
C GLU A 115 -13.34 10.09 -0.04
N VAL A 116 -14.27 9.15 -0.02
CA VAL A 116 -14.13 7.88 -0.75
C VAL A 116 -14.43 8.13 -2.22
N LEU A 117 -13.40 8.06 -3.07
CA LEU A 117 -13.47 8.29 -4.50
C LEU A 117 -13.84 7.01 -5.25
N ILE A 118 -13.24 5.88 -4.85
CA ILE A 118 -13.48 4.55 -5.38
C ILE A 118 -13.48 3.57 -4.21
N ASN A 119 -14.44 2.63 -4.21
CA ASN A 119 -14.44 1.48 -3.31
C ASN A 119 -15.26 0.37 -3.98
N SER A 120 -14.60 -0.51 -4.74
CA SER A 120 -15.30 -1.39 -5.69
C SER A 120 -14.53 -2.67 -5.96
N TYR A 121 -15.29 -3.75 -6.16
CA TYR A 121 -14.78 -4.98 -6.74
C TYR A 121 -14.25 -4.75 -8.16
N VAL A 122 -13.33 -5.62 -8.57
CA VAL A 122 -12.80 -5.67 -9.94
C VAL A 122 -12.87 -7.10 -10.42
N ALA A 123 -13.73 -7.36 -11.41
CA ALA A 123 -13.92 -8.69 -11.95
C ALA A 123 -12.64 -9.19 -12.63
N PRO A 124 -12.16 -10.39 -12.27
CA PRO A 124 -11.03 -11.01 -12.95
C PRO A 124 -11.42 -11.37 -14.39
N THR A 125 -10.50 -11.17 -15.33
CA THR A 125 -10.70 -11.51 -16.75
C THR A 125 -10.20 -12.91 -17.12
N ALA A 126 -9.61 -13.63 -16.15
CA ALA A 126 -9.13 -14.99 -16.31
C ALA A 126 -9.68 -15.87 -15.18
N PRO A 127 -9.75 -17.21 -15.37
CA PRO A 127 -10.23 -18.12 -14.33
C PRO A 127 -9.43 -17.97 -13.03
N VAL A 128 -10.14 -17.82 -11.92
CA VAL A 128 -9.54 -17.70 -10.58
C VAL A 128 -9.07 -19.06 -10.11
N THR A 129 -7.83 -19.16 -9.66
CA THR A 129 -7.25 -20.37 -9.06
C THR A 129 -7.28 -20.33 -7.55
N ASN A 130 -7.20 -19.13 -6.96
CA ASN A 130 -7.25 -18.94 -5.52
C ASN A 130 -7.77 -17.53 -5.18
N TRP A 131 -8.85 -17.43 -4.44
CA TRP A 131 -9.44 -16.17 -3.99
C TRP A 131 -8.67 -15.53 -2.83
N LEU A 132 -7.80 -16.27 -2.18
CA LEU A 132 -7.09 -15.84 -0.97
C LEU A 132 -8.08 -15.30 0.09
N THR A 133 -9.28 -15.83 0.15
CA THR A 133 -10.40 -15.34 0.98
C THR A 133 -10.02 -15.11 2.45
N PRO A 134 -9.20 -15.96 3.09
CA PRO A 134 -8.79 -15.69 4.47
C PRO A 134 -8.04 -14.36 4.65
N VAL A 135 -7.41 -13.86 3.58
CA VAL A 135 -6.63 -12.62 3.57
C VAL A 135 -7.42 -11.47 2.96
N THR A 136 -7.98 -11.68 1.76
CA THR A 136 -8.68 -10.64 1.01
C THR A 136 -10.10 -10.38 1.50
N GLY A 137 -10.72 -11.34 2.20
CA GLY A 137 -12.15 -11.30 2.53
C GLY A 137 -13.08 -11.49 1.33
N ILE A 138 -12.54 -11.63 0.10
CA ILE A 138 -13.32 -11.76 -1.12
C ILE A 138 -13.73 -13.22 -1.32
N THR A 139 -15.03 -13.46 -1.59
CA THR A 139 -15.53 -14.78 -1.98
C THR A 139 -16.05 -14.75 -3.41
N PRO A 140 -16.14 -15.93 -4.10
CA PRO A 140 -16.77 -16.02 -5.41
C PRO A 140 -18.17 -15.41 -5.43
N GLU A 141 -19.00 -15.73 -4.44
CA GLU A 141 -20.38 -15.30 -4.34
C GLU A 141 -20.49 -13.77 -4.19
N ALA A 142 -19.58 -13.16 -3.40
CA ALA A 142 -19.55 -11.71 -3.22
C ALA A 142 -19.13 -10.99 -4.52
N MET A 143 -18.18 -11.55 -5.26
CA MET A 143 -17.77 -11.03 -6.56
C MET A 143 -18.90 -11.15 -7.59
N ASP A 144 -19.54 -12.29 -7.69
CA ASP A 144 -20.66 -12.52 -8.62
C ASP A 144 -21.83 -11.60 -8.32
N ALA A 145 -22.19 -11.46 -7.04
CA ALA A 145 -23.21 -10.52 -6.61
C ALA A 145 -22.86 -9.07 -7.00
N ALA A 146 -21.62 -8.66 -6.79
CA ALA A 146 -21.16 -7.32 -7.14
C ALA A 146 -21.20 -7.07 -8.66
N ILE A 147 -20.91 -8.09 -9.47
CA ILE A 147 -21.00 -8.02 -10.94
C ILE A 147 -22.46 -7.86 -11.38
N VAL A 148 -23.36 -8.69 -10.84
CA VAL A 148 -24.79 -8.65 -11.16
C VAL A 148 -25.43 -7.31 -10.75
N ASP A 149 -25.06 -6.80 -9.59
CA ASP A 149 -25.54 -5.51 -9.08
C ASP A 149 -24.94 -4.29 -9.78
N GLY A 150 -23.98 -4.48 -10.72
CA GLY A 150 -23.26 -3.38 -11.36
C GLY A 150 -22.33 -2.60 -10.42
N LYS A 151 -21.92 -3.23 -9.31
CA LYS A 151 -21.01 -2.66 -8.28
C LYS A 151 -19.56 -3.08 -8.46
N ALA A 152 -19.23 -3.80 -9.54
CA ALA A 152 -17.89 -4.19 -9.88
C ALA A 152 -17.42 -3.54 -11.18
N PHE A 153 -16.15 -3.17 -11.24
CA PHE A 153 -15.49 -2.92 -12.54
C PHE A 153 -15.30 -4.24 -13.28
N LEU A 154 -15.65 -4.29 -14.56
CA LEU A 154 -15.59 -5.52 -15.35
C LEU A 154 -14.18 -5.87 -15.85
N SER A 155 -13.18 -5.07 -15.51
CA SER A 155 -11.77 -5.33 -15.80
C SER A 155 -10.85 -4.39 -15.04
N ASN A 156 -9.56 -4.75 -14.93
CA ASN A 156 -8.52 -3.87 -14.42
C ASN A 156 -8.46 -2.53 -15.17
N ASP A 157 -8.59 -2.56 -16.51
CA ASP A 157 -8.59 -1.34 -17.32
C ASP A 157 -9.78 -0.43 -17.00
N ALA A 158 -10.94 -0.99 -16.68
CA ALA A 158 -12.10 -0.20 -16.24
C ALA A 158 -11.84 0.47 -14.89
N ALA A 159 -11.26 -0.25 -13.94
CA ALA A 159 -10.88 0.28 -12.63
C ALA A 159 -9.83 1.41 -12.78
N ARG A 160 -8.81 1.19 -13.60
CA ARG A 160 -7.77 2.20 -13.88
C ARG A 160 -8.34 3.45 -14.53
N ARG A 161 -9.20 3.32 -15.55
CA ARG A 161 -9.88 4.49 -16.16
C ARG A 161 -10.76 5.25 -15.16
N ALA A 162 -11.35 4.58 -14.19
CA ALA A 162 -12.07 5.25 -13.11
C ALA A 162 -11.11 6.03 -12.19
N LEU A 163 -9.94 5.47 -11.89
CA LEU A 163 -8.90 6.11 -11.10
C LEU A 163 -8.31 7.33 -11.82
N ASP A 164 -8.10 7.26 -13.15
CA ASP A 164 -7.56 8.34 -13.99
C ASP A 164 -8.41 9.62 -13.95
N LYS A 165 -9.68 9.54 -13.50
CA LYS A 165 -10.51 10.72 -13.28
C LYS A 165 -10.05 11.61 -12.13
N PHE A 166 -9.34 11.01 -11.19
CA PHE A 166 -8.88 11.66 -9.96
C PHE A 166 -7.37 11.87 -9.92
N LEU A 167 -6.64 11.20 -10.84
CA LEU A 167 -5.20 11.11 -10.83
C LEU A 167 -4.61 11.64 -12.11
N ASP A 168 -3.64 12.56 -11.99
CA ASP A 168 -2.76 13.00 -13.07
C ASP A 168 -1.29 12.85 -12.67
N LYS A 169 -0.37 13.27 -13.53
CA LYS A 169 1.07 13.18 -13.28
C LYS A 169 1.55 13.99 -12.04
N ASP A 170 0.78 14.97 -11.61
CA ASP A 170 1.12 15.86 -10.50
C ASP A 170 0.45 15.44 -9.17
N THR A 171 -0.56 14.55 -9.24
CA THR A 171 -1.20 13.97 -8.07
C THR A 171 -0.19 13.15 -7.25
N VAL A 172 -0.17 13.31 -5.93
CA VAL A 172 0.63 12.45 -5.05
C VAL A 172 -0.15 11.16 -4.77
N VAL A 173 0.45 10.03 -5.09
CA VAL A 173 -0.12 8.70 -4.79
C VAL A 173 0.47 8.19 -3.49
N ILE A 174 -0.40 7.90 -2.54
CA ILE A 174 -0.05 7.47 -1.18
C ILE A 174 -0.53 6.04 -0.99
N GLY A 175 0.25 5.23 -0.27
CA GLY A 175 -0.14 3.88 0.11
C GLY A 175 0.75 3.28 1.17
N HIS A 176 0.55 2.00 1.43
CA HIS A 176 1.39 1.21 2.32
C HIS A 176 1.90 -0.02 1.58
N ALA A 177 3.20 -0.12 1.35
CA ALA A 177 3.80 -1.11 0.44
C ALA A 177 3.14 -1.11 -0.96
N ILE A 178 2.79 0.07 -1.44
CA ILE A 178 1.94 0.33 -2.60
C ILE A 178 2.54 -0.16 -3.94
N GLN A 179 3.80 -0.57 -3.97
CA GLN A 179 4.41 -1.18 -5.16
C GLN A 179 3.63 -2.41 -5.67
N HIS A 180 2.94 -3.12 -4.78
CA HIS A 180 2.12 -4.27 -5.13
C HIS A 180 0.82 -3.83 -5.83
N ASP A 181 0.17 -2.80 -5.29
CA ASP A 181 -1.07 -2.20 -5.83
C ASP A 181 -0.82 -1.58 -7.21
N LEU A 182 0.23 -0.78 -7.33
CA LEU A 182 0.62 -0.17 -8.61
C LEU A 182 0.93 -1.21 -9.68
N ARG A 183 1.56 -2.33 -9.28
CA ARG A 183 1.82 -3.45 -10.19
C ARG A 183 0.53 -4.16 -10.59
N ALA A 184 -0.39 -4.41 -9.65
CA ALA A 184 -1.68 -5.03 -9.93
C ALA A 184 -2.53 -4.14 -10.83
N LEU A 185 -2.51 -2.82 -10.62
CA LEU A 185 -3.14 -1.81 -11.48
C LEU A 185 -2.45 -1.63 -12.85
N ASN A 186 -1.24 -2.18 -13.03
CA ASN A 186 -0.37 -1.88 -14.17
C ASN A 186 -0.17 -0.36 -14.37
N LEU A 187 0.02 0.36 -13.26
CA LEU A 187 0.14 1.82 -13.21
C LEU A 187 1.56 2.24 -12.88
N LEU A 188 2.11 3.14 -13.69
CA LEU A 188 3.35 3.85 -13.40
C LEU A 188 3.05 5.26 -12.91
N HIS A 189 3.62 5.59 -11.77
CA HIS A 189 3.50 6.92 -11.20
C HIS A 189 4.84 7.38 -10.63
N GLY A 190 5.11 8.69 -10.72
CA GLY A 190 6.40 9.25 -10.29
C GLY A 190 6.37 9.93 -8.94
N ARG A 191 5.20 10.31 -8.43
CA ARG A 191 5.02 11.03 -7.16
C ARG A 191 4.36 10.13 -6.13
N ILE A 192 5.19 9.34 -5.43
CA ILE A 192 4.75 8.31 -4.50
C ILE A 192 5.22 8.63 -3.09
N VAL A 193 4.32 8.47 -2.13
CA VAL A 193 4.59 8.43 -0.70
C VAL A 193 4.10 7.08 -0.15
N ASP A 194 5.03 6.25 0.28
CA ASP A 194 4.75 4.95 0.88
C ASP A 194 5.01 5.02 2.39
N THR A 195 3.98 4.83 3.20
CA THR A 195 4.09 4.90 4.67
C THR A 195 5.01 3.84 5.25
N SER A 196 5.15 2.68 4.60
CA SER A 196 6.12 1.66 5.00
C SER A 196 7.56 2.13 4.81
N VAL A 197 7.81 2.89 3.73
CA VAL A 197 9.12 3.48 3.44
C VAL A 197 9.39 4.69 4.33
N VAL A 198 8.42 5.61 4.49
CA VAL A 198 8.54 6.79 5.37
C VAL A 198 8.96 6.38 6.78
N THR A 199 8.27 5.42 7.36
CA THR A 199 8.55 4.96 8.73
C THR A 199 9.88 4.20 8.81
N ALA A 200 10.21 3.39 7.82
CA ALA A 200 11.48 2.69 7.76
C ALA A 200 12.67 3.64 7.55
N GLU A 201 12.53 4.70 6.75
CA GLU A 201 13.58 5.72 6.59
C GLU A 201 13.81 6.51 7.87
N ALA A 202 12.77 6.76 8.68
CA ALA A 202 12.94 7.36 10.00
C ALA A 202 13.78 6.48 10.93
N VAL A 203 13.55 5.15 10.91
CA VAL A 203 14.32 4.19 11.69
C VAL A 203 15.75 4.03 11.17
N PHE A 204 15.93 3.96 9.86
CA PHE A 204 17.21 3.72 9.20
C PHE A 204 17.73 4.97 8.48
N SER A 205 17.70 6.12 9.17
CA SER A 205 18.07 7.43 8.62
C SER A 205 19.48 7.52 8.01
N ASN A 206 20.38 6.62 8.41
CA ASN A 206 21.76 6.57 7.90
C ASN A 206 21.91 5.73 6.62
N PHE A 207 20.82 5.11 6.14
CA PHE A 207 20.90 4.28 4.93
C PHE A 207 20.74 5.14 3.67
N SER A 208 21.64 4.93 2.73
CA SER A 208 21.56 5.58 1.43
C SER A 208 20.25 5.27 0.72
N SER A 209 19.70 6.23 -0.02
CA SER A 209 18.54 6.02 -0.89
C SER A 209 18.77 4.99 -2.00
N LYS A 210 20.03 4.59 -2.22
CA LYS A 210 20.43 3.57 -3.21
C LYS A 210 20.54 2.16 -2.62
N THR A 211 20.17 1.97 -1.36
CA THR A 211 20.20 0.66 -0.69
C THR A 211 18.83 0.27 -0.20
N THR A 212 18.52 -1.02 -0.22
CA THR A 212 17.28 -1.56 0.34
C THR A 212 17.23 -1.33 1.86
N LEU A 213 16.09 -0.92 2.37
CA LEU A 213 15.89 -0.77 3.81
C LEU A 213 15.88 -2.15 4.49
N PRO A 214 16.56 -2.31 5.64
CA PRO A 214 16.73 -3.61 6.30
C PRO A 214 15.42 -4.24 6.77
N ARG A 215 14.42 -3.42 7.07
CA ARG A 215 13.09 -3.81 7.54
C ARG A 215 12.08 -2.72 7.19
N ILE A 216 10.87 -3.17 6.91
CA ILE A 216 9.66 -2.34 6.86
C ILE A 216 8.68 -2.84 7.93
N TRP A 217 7.76 -2.01 8.36
CA TRP A 217 6.70 -2.35 9.33
C TRP A 217 5.37 -2.48 8.61
N GLY A 218 4.59 -3.50 8.93
CA GLY A 218 3.26 -3.70 8.38
C GLY A 218 2.27 -2.66 8.93
N LEU A 219 1.24 -2.35 8.16
CA LEU A 219 0.24 -1.32 8.46
C LEU A 219 -0.44 -1.56 9.82
N LYS A 220 -0.82 -2.80 10.13
CA LYS A 220 -1.39 -3.20 11.42
C LYS A 220 -0.50 -2.81 12.60
N THR A 221 0.82 -3.03 12.48
CA THR A 221 1.78 -2.64 13.51
C THR A 221 1.86 -1.13 13.65
N LEU A 222 1.94 -0.40 12.52
CA LEU A 222 2.01 1.05 12.55
C LEU A 222 0.73 1.68 13.11
N ALA A 223 -0.44 1.18 12.71
CA ALA A 223 -1.72 1.63 13.26
C ALA A 223 -1.77 1.44 14.79
N LYS A 224 -1.30 0.30 15.29
CA LYS A 224 -1.22 0.04 16.72
C LYS A 224 -0.23 0.95 17.42
N ASP A 225 0.99 1.05 16.90
CA ASP A 225 2.09 1.77 17.55
C ASP A 225 1.90 3.29 17.53
N LEU A 226 1.43 3.84 16.40
CA LEU A 226 1.37 5.28 16.16
C LEU A 226 0.00 5.87 16.48
N LEU A 227 -1.08 5.13 16.20
CA LEU A 227 -2.45 5.63 16.36
C LEU A 227 -3.16 5.01 17.57
N GLY A 228 -2.61 3.94 18.17
CA GLY A 228 -3.24 3.21 19.27
C GLY A 228 -4.50 2.43 18.86
N ILE A 229 -4.68 2.15 17.56
CA ILE A 229 -5.84 1.43 17.04
C ILE A 229 -5.47 0.05 16.54
N ASP A 230 -6.38 -0.90 16.73
CA ASP A 230 -6.31 -2.22 16.14
C ASP A 230 -7.14 -2.23 14.86
N ILE A 231 -6.48 -2.49 13.73
CA ILE A 231 -7.09 -2.73 12.42
C ILE A 231 -6.98 -4.20 12.08
N GLN A 232 -7.74 -4.65 11.08
CA GLN A 232 -7.69 -6.05 10.63
C GLN A 232 -7.86 -7.01 11.82
N PRO A 233 -9.00 -7.00 12.53
CA PRO A 233 -9.21 -7.78 13.77
C PRO A 233 -9.15 -9.29 13.55
N GLY A 234 -9.28 -9.75 12.30
CA GLY A 234 -9.07 -11.14 11.87
C GLY A 234 -7.83 -11.29 10.99
N LEU A 235 -7.90 -12.24 10.06
CA LEU A 235 -6.94 -12.41 8.98
C LEU A 235 -7.33 -11.60 7.74
N ALA A 236 -8.64 -11.41 7.51
CA ALA A 236 -9.15 -10.71 6.34
C ALA A 236 -8.89 -9.20 6.43
N HIS A 237 -8.39 -8.65 5.37
CA HIS A 237 -8.19 -7.21 5.19
C HIS A 237 -9.48 -6.54 4.71
N ASN A 238 -9.58 -5.25 4.95
CA ASN A 238 -10.60 -4.38 4.39
C ASN A 238 -9.88 -3.21 3.71
N PRO A 239 -9.90 -3.11 2.38
CA PRO A 239 -9.14 -2.07 1.66
C PRO A 239 -9.54 -0.65 2.04
N LEU A 240 -10.79 -0.41 2.45
CA LEU A 240 -11.19 0.91 2.92
C LEU A 240 -10.60 1.21 4.31
N GLU A 241 -10.60 0.25 5.22
CA GLU A 241 -9.92 0.38 6.52
C GLU A 241 -8.42 0.61 6.33
N ASP A 242 -7.79 -0.13 5.42
CA ASP A 242 -6.36 -0.02 5.13
C ASP A 242 -6.00 1.34 4.49
N ALA A 243 -6.83 1.84 3.56
CA ALA A 243 -6.63 3.17 2.99
C ALA A 243 -6.77 4.29 4.05
N VAL A 244 -7.79 4.20 4.92
CA VAL A 244 -7.98 5.16 6.02
C VAL A 244 -6.82 5.07 7.02
N ALA A 245 -6.43 3.87 7.45
CA ALA A 245 -5.31 3.70 8.36
C ALA A 245 -3.99 4.22 7.76
N THR A 246 -3.75 3.97 6.48
CA THR A 246 -2.59 4.51 5.75
C THR A 246 -2.59 6.04 5.75
N ARG A 247 -3.74 6.65 5.47
CA ARG A 247 -3.91 8.10 5.53
C ARG A 247 -3.54 8.65 6.92
N GLU A 248 -4.11 8.08 7.97
CA GLU A 248 -3.92 8.54 9.34
C GLU A 248 -2.48 8.31 9.84
N VAL A 249 -1.85 7.21 9.49
CA VAL A 249 -0.42 6.95 9.75
C VAL A 249 0.44 8.05 9.12
N LEU A 250 0.18 8.40 7.85
CA LEU A 250 0.94 9.46 7.19
C LEU A 250 0.71 10.81 7.87
N ILE A 251 -0.53 11.16 8.18
CA ILE A 251 -0.87 12.40 8.89
C ILE A 251 -0.16 12.47 10.24
N TRP A 252 -0.12 11.37 10.98
CA TRP A 252 0.60 11.29 12.24
C TRP A 252 2.12 11.57 12.05
N CYS A 253 2.73 10.94 11.05
CA CYS A 253 4.14 11.18 10.72
C CYS A 253 4.42 12.66 10.38
N LEU A 254 3.48 13.31 9.69
CA LEU A 254 3.61 14.70 9.27
C LEU A 254 3.45 15.71 10.41
N ARG A 255 2.53 15.43 11.33
CA ARG A 255 2.21 16.34 12.43
C ARG A 255 3.23 16.35 13.54
N GLY A 256 3.90 15.24 13.75
CA GLY A 256 4.79 15.07 14.89
C GLY A 256 6.16 14.53 14.48
N PRO A 257 7.02 15.29 13.77
CA PRO A 257 8.34 14.82 13.37
C PRO A 257 9.19 14.35 14.57
N GLU A 258 9.06 15.00 15.72
CA GLU A 258 9.73 14.58 16.97
C GLU A 258 9.11 13.29 17.53
N CYS A 259 7.79 13.11 17.41
CA CYS A 259 7.13 11.85 17.80
C CYS A 259 7.57 10.71 16.90
N LEU A 260 7.66 10.95 15.59
CA LEU A 260 8.18 9.98 14.62
C LEU A 260 9.62 9.59 14.93
N LYS A 261 10.47 10.56 15.29
CA LYS A 261 11.85 10.31 15.69
C LYS A 261 11.92 9.46 16.97
N ALA A 262 11.14 9.80 17.99
CA ALA A 262 11.10 9.04 19.24
C ALA A 262 10.60 7.60 19.04
N TRP A 263 9.58 7.40 18.19
CA TRP A 263 9.14 6.06 17.82
C TRP A 263 10.23 5.31 17.04
N ALA A 264 10.88 5.96 16.10
CA ALA A 264 11.94 5.37 15.28
C ALA A 264 13.14 4.89 16.12
N GLU A 265 13.53 5.63 17.14
CA GLU A 265 14.59 5.25 18.09
C GLU A 265 14.21 3.98 18.87
N LYS A 266 12.98 3.87 19.36
CA LYS A 266 12.46 2.66 20.02
C LYS A 266 12.41 1.47 19.07
N ALA A 267 11.91 1.69 17.85
CA ALA A 267 11.82 0.66 16.83
C ALA A 267 13.19 0.14 16.40
N ARG A 268 14.19 1.04 16.28
CA ARG A 268 15.60 0.70 16.00
C ARG A 268 16.18 -0.16 17.10
N SER A 269 16.04 0.27 18.35
CA SER A 269 16.55 -0.48 19.53
C SER A 269 15.95 -1.88 19.61
N SER A 270 14.65 -2.00 19.33
CA SER A 270 13.96 -3.29 19.28
C SER A 270 14.48 -4.18 18.13
N TYR A 271 14.67 -3.60 16.95
CA TYR A 271 15.23 -4.31 15.78
C TYR A 271 16.64 -4.85 16.05
N GLU A 272 17.51 -4.02 16.63
CA GLU A 272 18.90 -4.39 16.95
C GLU A 272 18.96 -5.50 17.99
N ARG A 273 18.13 -5.44 19.03
CA ARG A 273 18.01 -6.49 20.06
C ARG A 273 17.65 -7.84 19.44
N VAL A 274 16.61 -7.89 18.62
CA VAL A 274 16.17 -9.12 17.94
C VAL A 274 17.26 -9.64 16.99
N ARG A 275 17.98 -8.76 16.32
CA ARG A 275 19.08 -9.13 15.42
C ARG A 275 20.25 -9.77 16.16
N LEU A 276 20.62 -9.22 17.31
CA LEU A 276 21.68 -9.77 18.18
C LEU A 276 21.29 -11.16 18.70
N GLN A 277 20.10 -11.33 19.24
CA GLN A 277 19.59 -12.62 19.72
C GLN A 277 19.60 -13.69 18.62
N ARG A 278 19.20 -13.35 17.41
CA ARG A 278 19.25 -14.27 16.26
C ARG A 278 20.69 -14.61 15.85
N GLY A 279 21.63 -13.69 16.02
CA GLY A 279 23.06 -13.89 15.75
C GLY A 279 23.70 -14.83 16.79
N GLU A 280 23.33 -14.71 18.04
CA GLU A 280 23.80 -15.56 19.13
C GLU A 280 23.26 -16.99 19.02
N ASN A 281 21.97 -17.15 18.70
CA ASN A 281 21.36 -18.47 18.48
C ASN A 281 22.01 -19.22 17.29
N LYS A 282 22.34 -18.52 16.19
CA LYS A 282 23.06 -19.13 15.05
C LYS A 282 24.48 -19.57 15.38
N LYS A 283 25.16 -18.89 16.32
CA LYS A 283 26.49 -19.31 16.80
C LYS A 283 26.37 -20.49 17.74
N GLY A 284 25.34 -20.53 18.60
CA GLY A 284 25.08 -21.63 19.51
C GLY A 284 24.79 -22.95 18.77
N THR A 285 23.95 -22.91 17.73
CA THR A 285 23.63 -24.11 16.93
C THR A 285 24.82 -24.67 16.18
N LYS A 286 25.67 -23.79 15.60
CA LYS A 286 26.92 -24.23 14.94
C LYS A 286 27.95 -24.84 15.91
N ASN A 287 27.96 -24.41 17.17
CA ASN A 287 28.86 -24.98 18.18
C ASN A 287 28.37 -26.34 18.69
N VAL A 288 27.04 -26.60 18.72
CA VAL A 288 26.47 -27.88 19.10
C VAL A 288 26.71 -28.91 17.98
N GLU A 289 26.53 -28.54 16.71
CA GLU A 289 26.80 -29.44 15.57
C GLU A 289 28.30 -29.80 15.45
N LYS A 290 29.22 -28.88 15.77
CA LYS A 290 30.64 -29.17 15.81
C LYS A 290 31.06 -30.08 16.95
N LYS A 291 30.33 -30.09 18.10
CA LYS A 291 30.60 -31.01 19.22
C LYS A 291 30.03 -32.42 18.97
N ALA A 292 28.91 -32.52 18.25
CA ALA A 292 28.29 -33.81 17.94
C ALA A 292 28.99 -34.60 16.83
N GLY A 293 29.80 -33.92 15.97
CA GLY A 293 30.55 -34.56 14.89
C GLY A 293 31.98 -34.99 15.24
N GLY A 294 32.38 -34.92 16.52
CA GLY A 294 33.78 -35.17 16.99
C GLY A 294 34.03 -36.44 17.75
N GLU A 295 33.05 -37.32 17.94
CA GLU A 295 33.29 -38.65 18.56
C GLU A 295 33.45 -39.72 17.44
N THR A 296 34.67 -39.78 16.89
CA THR A 296 35.14 -41.01 16.20
C THR A 296 35.61 -41.97 17.26
N VAL A 297 34.89 -43.09 17.40
CA VAL A 297 35.28 -44.24 18.21
C VAL A 297 36.57 -44.84 17.60
N PRO A 298 37.66 -45.04 18.38
CA PRO A 298 38.79 -45.84 17.94
C PRO A 298 38.44 -47.34 18.02
N SER A 299 38.76 -48.04 16.95
CA SER A 299 38.75 -49.49 16.83
C SER A 299 39.72 -50.19 17.77
#